data_1823ece94cbc7e9ce9d03a785efd15ab
#
_entry.id   1823ece94cbc7e9ce9d03a785efd15ab
#
_cell.length_a   1.000
_cell.length_b   1.000
_cell.length_c   1.000
_cell.angle_alpha   90.00
_cell.angle_beta   90.00
_cell.angle_gamma   90.00
#
_symmetry.space_group_name_H-M   'P 1'
#
loop_
_entity.id
_entity.type
_entity.pdbx_description
1 polymer ?
#
loop_
_entity_poly.entity_id
_entity_poly.type
_entity_poly.pdbx_seq_one_letter_code
_entity_poly.pdbx_strand_id
1 'polypeptide(L)'
;MTVFVMAVIALCVAGSECAAVPKPHVIGFGKWVSAKWPNATGQKLLDLKVRPLFVDTRLKEYTTGTPHEITDRLFMVRRAFRVNDALPTENAGSNSSAPRWLWQRGGWLLVDRLTGHVSQLNLPEFDPFYSTASWYRDYIAYCGVSEDGKKLYAVVAQVGRRKPILKKDAGEAGGDDDPDSECPAPVWERTPMRVTFQPGDGQKLVFSIRSRVIDVVNDAEEPDD
;
A
#
# COMPACT_ATOMS: atom_id res chain seq x y z
N MET A 1 24.90 81.39 -2.90
CA MET A 1 23.73 80.64 -3.37
C MET A 1 24.00 79.16 -3.16
N THR A 2 23.56 78.61 -2.05
CA THR A 2 23.92 77.27 -1.59
C THR A 2 22.66 76.40 -1.70
N VAL A 3 22.68 75.44 -2.63
CA VAL A 3 21.58 74.51 -2.85
C VAL A 3 21.73 73.31 -1.90
N PHE A 4 20.77 73.18 -1.01
CA PHE A 4 20.64 72.00 -0.11
C PHE A 4 19.95 70.86 -0.89
N VAL A 5 20.67 69.80 -1.13
CA VAL A 5 20.11 68.53 -1.66
C VAL A 5 19.71 67.67 -0.47
N MET A 6 18.40 67.57 -0.20
CA MET A 6 17.87 66.59 0.76
C MET A 6 17.78 65.21 0.06
N ALA A 7 18.64 64.29 0.49
CA ALA A 7 18.52 62.90 0.11
C ALA A 7 17.49 62.21 1.04
N VAL A 8 16.35 61.86 0.48
CA VAL A 8 15.34 61.01 1.15
C VAL A 8 15.78 59.56 1.05
N ILE A 9 16.29 58.98 2.15
CA ILE A 9 16.57 57.59 2.26
C ILE A 9 15.24 56.88 2.56
N ALA A 10 14.62 56.27 1.58
CA ALA A 10 13.49 55.36 1.78
C ALA A 10 14.00 54.05 2.37
N LEU A 11 13.76 53.84 3.66
CA LEU A 11 14.04 52.59 4.34
C LEU A 11 12.96 51.57 3.96
N CYS A 12 13.27 50.71 2.98
CA CYS A 12 12.43 49.53 2.69
C CYS A 12 12.58 48.56 3.87
N VAL A 13 11.66 48.57 4.83
CA VAL A 13 11.48 47.50 5.80
C VAL A 13 10.86 46.32 5.06
N ALA A 14 11.71 45.42 4.58
CA ALA A 14 11.28 44.11 4.08
C ALA A 14 10.76 43.32 5.30
N GLY A 15 9.45 43.33 5.49
CA GLY A 15 8.79 42.47 6.43
C GLY A 15 9.02 41.01 6.00
N SER A 16 9.92 40.32 6.68
CA SER A 16 10.01 38.86 6.59
C SER A 16 8.70 38.28 7.12
N GLU A 17 7.78 37.94 6.23
CA GLU A 17 6.64 37.13 6.61
C GLU A 17 7.20 35.79 7.10
N CYS A 18 7.20 35.63 8.40
CA CYS A 18 7.51 34.36 9.06
C CYS A 18 6.38 33.41 8.68
N ALA A 19 6.58 32.62 7.62
CA ALA A 19 5.63 31.59 7.21
C ALA A 19 5.43 30.66 8.41
N ALA A 20 4.24 30.71 9.00
CA ALA A 20 3.89 29.86 10.12
C ALA A 20 4.07 28.40 9.73
N VAL A 21 4.91 27.67 10.45
CA VAL A 21 5.09 26.22 10.23
C VAL A 21 3.72 25.55 10.40
N PRO A 22 3.22 24.87 9.37
CA PRO A 22 1.89 24.24 9.45
C PRO A 22 1.86 23.24 10.60
N LYS A 23 0.86 23.40 11.47
CA LYS A 23 0.67 22.48 12.59
C LYS A 23 0.30 21.09 12.04
N PRO A 24 0.99 20.03 12.46
CA PRO A 24 0.66 18.68 12.00
C PRO A 24 -0.75 18.28 12.43
N HIS A 25 -1.44 17.54 11.56
CA HIS A 25 -2.76 17.01 11.82
C HIS A 25 -2.71 15.87 12.85
N VAL A 26 -3.78 15.74 13.63
CA VAL A 26 -3.91 14.64 14.60
C VAL A 26 -4.46 13.42 13.87
N ILE A 27 -3.59 12.40 13.69
CA ILE A 27 -3.98 11.12 13.13
C ILE A 27 -4.27 10.13 14.25
N GLY A 28 -5.45 9.54 14.24
CA GLY A 28 -5.89 8.58 15.26
C GLY A 28 -6.52 7.33 14.67
N PHE A 29 -6.41 6.23 15.40
CA PHE A 29 -7.10 5.00 15.07
C PHE A 29 -8.13 4.69 16.15
N GLY A 30 -9.32 4.25 15.72
CA GLY A 30 -10.34 3.79 16.63
C GLY A 30 -10.10 2.37 17.14
N LYS A 31 -11.07 1.84 17.87
CA LYS A 31 -11.03 0.48 18.41
C LYS A 31 -11.12 -0.55 17.27
N TRP A 32 -10.44 -1.68 17.48
CA TRP A 32 -10.55 -2.83 16.61
C TRP A 32 -11.92 -3.46 16.70
N VAL A 33 -12.47 -3.82 15.55
CA VAL A 33 -13.72 -4.58 15.40
C VAL A 33 -13.40 -5.82 14.58
N SER A 34 -13.86 -6.98 15.04
CA SER A 34 -13.78 -8.22 14.27
C SER A 34 -14.88 -8.23 13.21
N ALA A 35 -14.51 -8.57 11.99
CA ALA A 35 -15.38 -8.68 10.85
C ALA A 35 -15.08 -9.97 10.08
N LYS A 36 -15.98 -10.37 9.20
CA LYS A 36 -15.77 -11.48 8.28
C LYS A 36 -15.60 -10.93 6.87
N TRP A 37 -14.69 -11.51 6.11
CA TRP A 37 -14.50 -11.19 4.71
C TRP A 37 -14.36 -12.48 3.89
N PRO A 38 -14.85 -12.52 2.64
CA PRO A 38 -14.70 -13.70 1.79
C PRO A 38 -13.23 -13.86 1.35
N ASN A 39 -12.79 -15.11 1.21
CA ASN A 39 -11.54 -15.41 0.49
C ASN A 39 -11.70 -15.14 -1.02
N ALA A 40 -10.64 -15.34 -1.79
CA ALA A 40 -10.62 -15.09 -3.23
C ALA A 40 -11.73 -15.85 -3.99
N THR A 41 -12.04 -17.08 -3.58
CA THR A 41 -13.11 -17.89 -4.18
C THR A 41 -14.51 -17.58 -3.66
N GLY A 42 -14.64 -16.73 -2.64
CA GLY A 42 -15.93 -16.43 -1.99
C GLY A 42 -16.50 -17.55 -1.11
N GLN A 43 -15.86 -18.72 -1.10
CA GLN A 43 -16.39 -19.92 -0.44
C GLN A 43 -16.18 -19.93 1.08
N LYS A 44 -15.12 -19.27 1.55
CA LYS A 44 -14.75 -19.26 2.96
C LYS A 44 -14.72 -17.86 3.52
N LEU A 45 -15.35 -17.66 4.67
CA LEU A 45 -15.25 -16.41 5.41
C LEU A 45 -14.07 -16.45 6.37
N LEU A 46 -13.15 -15.52 6.17
CA LEU A 46 -11.96 -15.32 6.99
C LEU A 46 -12.18 -14.22 8.02
N ASP A 47 -11.44 -14.27 9.11
CA ASP A 47 -11.46 -13.21 10.11
C ASP A 47 -10.66 -12.00 9.66
N LEU A 48 -11.27 -10.83 9.77
CA LEU A 48 -10.65 -9.54 9.47
C LEU A 48 -10.83 -8.62 10.69
N LYS A 49 -9.72 -8.09 11.19
CA LYS A 49 -9.76 -7.02 12.20
C LYS A 49 -9.71 -5.68 11.49
N VAL A 50 -10.72 -4.85 11.74
CA VAL A 50 -10.89 -3.55 11.10
C VAL A 50 -10.96 -2.46 12.17
N ARG A 51 -10.40 -1.30 11.89
CA ARG A 51 -10.53 -0.11 12.72
C ARG A 51 -10.65 1.16 11.88
N PRO A 52 -11.38 2.17 12.36
CA PRO A 52 -11.44 3.46 11.67
C PRO A 52 -10.12 4.23 11.79
N LEU A 53 -9.79 4.96 10.72
CA LEU A 53 -8.72 5.94 10.66
C LEU A 53 -9.34 7.33 10.69
N PHE A 54 -8.92 8.15 11.64
CA PHE A 54 -9.38 9.53 11.81
C PHE A 54 -8.25 10.51 11.51
N VAL A 55 -8.63 11.65 10.93
CA VAL A 55 -7.81 12.84 10.80
C VAL A 55 -8.58 13.99 11.43
N ASP A 56 -8.03 14.63 12.45
CA ASP A 56 -8.68 15.69 13.23
C ASP A 56 -10.09 15.30 13.68
N THR A 57 -10.21 14.10 14.26
CA THR A 57 -11.48 13.49 14.70
C THR A 57 -12.48 13.10 13.59
N ARG A 58 -12.21 13.42 12.34
CA ARG A 58 -13.06 13.05 11.21
C ARG A 58 -12.67 11.68 10.67
N LEU A 59 -13.65 10.79 10.53
CA LEU A 59 -13.46 9.50 9.88
C LEU A 59 -13.03 9.72 8.42
N LYS A 60 -11.90 9.13 8.03
CA LYS A 60 -11.40 9.16 6.66
C LYS A 60 -11.60 7.82 5.96
N GLU A 61 -11.16 6.75 6.58
CA GLU A 61 -11.16 5.42 6.00
C GLU A 61 -11.29 4.36 7.10
N TYR A 62 -11.55 3.13 6.70
CA TYR A 62 -11.35 1.97 7.55
C TYR A 62 -10.07 1.25 7.14
N THR A 63 -9.37 0.71 8.12
CA THR A 63 -8.06 0.10 7.92
C THR A 63 -7.96 -1.25 8.59
N THR A 64 -7.02 -2.06 8.11
CA THR A 64 -6.67 -3.36 8.68
C THR A 64 -5.15 -3.50 8.80
N GLY A 65 -4.69 -4.39 9.66
CA GLY A 65 -3.27 -4.61 9.88
C GLY A 65 -2.55 -3.48 10.61
N THR A 66 -1.25 -3.65 10.80
CA THR A 66 -0.38 -2.68 11.46
C THR A 66 0.10 -1.64 10.44
N PRO A 67 0.10 -0.34 10.78
CA PRO A 67 0.73 0.68 9.94
C PRO A 67 2.21 0.39 9.73
N HIS A 68 2.70 0.70 8.55
CA HIS A 68 4.11 0.65 8.21
C HIS A 68 4.67 2.07 8.09
N GLU A 69 5.62 2.42 8.93
CA GLU A 69 6.24 3.73 8.96
C GLU A 69 7.27 3.87 7.83
N ILE A 70 7.11 4.89 6.99
CA ILE A 70 8.06 5.26 5.94
C ILE A 70 9.03 6.29 6.48
N THR A 71 8.48 7.36 7.07
CA THR A 71 9.20 8.44 7.74
C THR A 71 8.36 8.90 8.93
N ASP A 72 8.88 9.78 9.77
CA ASP A 72 8.10 10.40 10.86
C ASP A 72 6.84 11.10 10.36
N ARG A 73 6.84 11.54 9.10
CA ARG A 73 5.72 12.21 8.46
C ARG A 73 4.77 11.24 7.75
N LEU A 74 5.28 10.21 7.10
CA LEU A 74 4.54 9.35 6.18
C LEU A 74 4.45 7.92 6.68
N PHE A 75 3.26 7.35 6.63
CA PHE A 75 3.07 5.92 6.87
C PHE A 75 2.07 5.30 5.89
N MET A 76 2.15 3.99 5.77
CA MET A 76 1.25 3.18 4.98
C MET A 76 0.36 2.34 5.87
N VAL A 77 -0.91 2.17 5.47
CA VAL A 77 -1.83 1.26 6.14
C VAL A 77 -2.72 0.58 5.12
N ARG A 78 -3.09 -0.67 5.37
CA ARG A 78 -3.97 -1.39 4.46
C ARG A 78 -5.41 -0.91 4.62
N ARG A 79 -6.08 -0.62 3.51
CA ARG A 79 -7.49 -0.24 3.49
C ARG A 79 -8.38 -1.44 3.76
N ALA A 80 -9.50 -1.21 4.45
CA ALA A 80 -10.64 -2.10 4.51
C ALA A 80 -11.89 -1.31 4.14
N PHE A 81 -12.81 -1.92 3.39
CA PHE A 81 -14.05 -1.26 2.99
C PHE A 81 -15.22 -2.24 2.98
N ARG A 82 -16.43 -1.73 2.92
CA ARG A 82 -17.64 -2.55 2.85
C ARG A 82 -18.26 -2.44 1.46
N VAL A 83 -18.69 -3.57 0.93
CA VAL A 83 -19.50 -3.65 -0.29
C VAL A 83 -20.86 -4.23 0.04
N ASN A 84 -21.86 -3.82 -0.72
CA ASN A 84 -23.17 -4.45 -0.67
C ASN A 84 -23.18 -5.64 -1.63
N ASP A 85 -23.30 -6.84 -1.07
CA ASP A 85 -23.30 -8.10 -1.82
C ASP A 85 -24.72 -8.58 -2.19
N ALA A 86 -25.73 -7.73 -2.02
CA ALA A 86 -27.10 -8.06 -2.42
C ALA A 86 -27.21 -8.07 -3.95
N LEU A 87 -27.63 -9.19 -4.53
CA LEU A 87 -27.92 -9.29 -5.95
C LEU A 87 -29.19 -8.50 -6.30
N PRO A 88 -29.23 -7.76 -7.43
CA PRO A 88 -30.40 -6.99 -7.83
C PRO A 88 -31.68 -7.83 -7.99
N THR A 89 -31.54 -9.11 -8.32
CA THR A 89 -32.64 -10.06 -8.50
C THR A 89 -33.19 -10.62 -7.20
N GLU A 90 -32.42 -10.65 -6.11
CA GLU A 90 -32.90 -11.11 -4.80
C GLU A 90 -33.92 -10.16 -4.18
N ASN A 91 -33.95 -8.91 -4.63
CA ASN A 91 -34.87 -7.88 -4.11
C ASN A 91 -36.27 -7.92 -4.73
N ALA A 92 -36.49 -8.71 -5.78
CA ALA A 92 -37.78 -8.67 -6.54
C ALA A 92 -38.88 -9.54 -5.95
N GLY A 93 -38.64 -10.34 -4.93
CA GLY A 93 -39.64 -11.28 -4.43
C GLY A 93 -39.64 -11.62 -2.94
N SER A 94 -38.70 -11.13 -2.14
CA SER A 94 -38.71 -11.37 -0.70
C SER A 94 -38.78 -10.05 0.08
N ASN A 95 -39.57 -10.02 1.14
CA ASN A 95 -39.68 -8.89 2.09
C ASN A 95 -38.39 -8.59 2.87
N SER A 96 -37.25 -9.07 2.42
CA SER A 96 -35.93 -8.88 3.02
C SER A 96 -35.04 -8.01 2.13
N SER A 97 -35.36 -6.72 2.06
CA SER A 97 -34.57 -5.71 1.36
C SER A 97 -33.39 -5.16 2.19
N ALA A 98 -32.94 -5.87 3.21
CA ALA A 98 -31.79 -5.44 4.01
C ALA A 98 -30.50 -5.58 3.20
N PRO A 99 -29.72 -4.50 3.03
CA PRO A 99 -28.45 -4.58 2.31
C PRO A 99 -27.49 -5.55 3.03
N ARG A 100 -26.93 -6.49 2.27
CA ARG A 100 -25.95 -7.46 2.78
C ARG A 100 -24.56 -6.86 2.66
N TRP A 101 -24.06 -6.29 3.76
CA TRP A 101 -22.75 -5.66 3.79
C TRP A 101 -21.64 -6.67 4.14
N LEU A 102 -20.67 -6.82 3.24
CA LEU A 102 -19.48 -7.61 3.48
C LEU A 102 -18.26 -6.70 3.54
N TRP A 103 -17.34 -7.03 4.44
CA TRP A 103 -16.04 -6.38 4.49
C TRP A 103 -15.10 -6.97 3.45
N GLN A 104 -14.25 -6.13 2.88
CA GLN A 104 -13.19 -6.53 1.97
C GLN A 104 -11.88 -5.84 2.32
N ARG A 105 -10.77 -6.53 2.08
CA ARG A 105 -9.45 -5.91 2.08
C ARG A 105 -9.28 -5.11 0.80
N GLY A 106 -8.76 -3.89 0.93
CA GLY A 106 -8.41 -3.04 -0.21
C GLY A 106 -6.91 -3.00 -0.47
N GLY A 107 -6.50 -2.03 -1.27
CA GLY A 107 -5.11 -1.67 -1.47
C GLY A 107 -4.49 -0.97 -0.26
N TRP A 108 -3.41 -0.25 -0.49
CA TRP A 108 -2.67 0.49 0.53
C TRP A 108 -2.99 1.97 0.48
N LEU A 109 -3.08 2.59 1.65
CA LEU A 109 -3.26 4.02 1.84
C LEU A 109 -1.95 4.63 2.31
N LEU A 110 -1.55 5.72 1.67
CA LEU A 110 -0.49 6.62 2.14
C LEU A 110 -1.13 7.71 2.99
N VAL A 111 -0.64 7.89 4.19
CA VAL A 111 -1.11 8.92 5.13
C VAL A 111 0.02 9.89 5.42
N ASP A 112 -0.23 11.18 5.21
CA ASP A 112 0.67 12.28 5.51
C ASP A 112 0.22 12.97 6.81
N ARG A 113 1.03 12.86 7.87
CA ARG A 113 0.73 13.47 9.18
C ARG A 113 0.77 14.98 9.16
N LEU A 114 1.53 15.56 8.24
CA LEU A 114 1.64 17.02 8.17
C LEU A 114 0.43 17.67 7.50
N THR A 115 -0.03 17.08 6.39
CA THR A 115 -1.15 17.62 5.60
C THR A 115 -2.50 16.99 5.94
N GLY A 116 -2.52 15.90 6.73
CA GLY A 116 -3.72 15.11 6.99
C GLY A 116 -4.28 14.41 5.74
N HIS A 117 -3.50 14.40 4.64
CA HIS A 117 -3.93 13.78 3.40
C HIS A 117 -3.85 12.26 3.48
N VAL A 118 -4.93 11.60 3.04
CA VAL A 118 -5.02 10.15 2.93
C VAL A 118 -5.28 9.83 1.46
N SER A 119 -4.37 9.13 0.81
CA SER A 119 -4.47 8.78 -0.60
C SER A 119 -4.23 7.30 -0.82
N GLN A 120 -4.85 6.74 -1.84
CA GLN A 120 -4.62 5.36 -2.23
C GLN A 120 -3.30 5.26 -3.01
N LEU A 121 -2.45 4.29 -2.61
CA LEU A 121 -1.26 3.95 -3.37
C LEU A 121 -1.66 3.08 -4.56
N ASN A 122 -1.34 3.53 -5.76
CA ASN A 122 -1.54 2.73 -6.97
C ASN A 122 -0.37 1.75 -7.13
N LEU A 123 -0.65 0.47 -6.98
CA LEU A 123 0.31 -0.62 -7.13
C LEU A 123 -0.06 -1.43 -8.37
N PRO A 124 0.85 -1.54 -9.36
CA PRO A 124 0.57 -2.29 -10.57
C PRO A 124 0.35 -3.77 -10.28
N GLU A 125 -0.64 -4.38 -10.92
CA GLU A 125 -0.99 -5.82 -10.79
C GLU A 125 -1.30 -6.27 -9.34
N PHE A 126 -1.54 -5.34 -8.42
CA PHE A 126 -1.85 -5.68 -7.04
C PHE A 126 -3.31 -6.08 -6.90
N ASP A 127 -3.56 -7.35 -6.63
CA ASP A 127 -4.87 -7.86 -6.29
C ASP A 127 -5.03 -7.97 -4.76
N PRO A 128 -6.01 -7.27 -4.15
CA PRO A 128 -6.23 -7.34 -2.71
C PRO A 128 -6.57 -8.73 -2.15
N PHE A 129 -7.07 -9.63 -2.98
CA PHE A 129 -7.42 -11.00 -2.57
C PHE A 129 -6.20 -11.93 -2.61
N TYR A 130 -5.41 -11.85 -3.68
CA TYR A 130 -4.27 -12.75 -3.91
C TYR A 130 -2.95 -12.17 -3.40
N SER A 131 -2.74 -10.85 -3.58
CA SER A 131 -1.44 -10.25 -3.29
C SER A 131 -1.20 -10.09 -1.79
N THR A 132 -0.21 -10.82 -1.28
CA THR A 132 0.33 -10.60 0.06
C THR A 132 1.61 -9.79 -0.06
N ALA A 133 1.64 -8.64 0.60
CA ALA A 133 2.74 -7.69 0.48
C ALA A 133 3.60 -7.63 1.73
N SER A 134 4.89 -7.40 1.54
CA SER A 134 5.83 -7.06 2.61
C SER A 134 6.55 -5.74 2.34
N TRP A 135 6.90 -5.04 3.41
CA TRP A 135 7.49 -3.71 3.36
C TRP A 135 8.93 -3.71 3.87
N TYR A 136 9.76 -2.93 3.21
CA TYR A 136 11.07 -2.56 3.70
C TYR A 136 11.35 -1.09 3.39
N ARG A 137 11.41 -0.23 4.42
CA ARG A 137 11.49 1.24 4.27
C ARG A 137 10.34 1.74 3.39
N ASP A 138 10.64 2.41 2.28
CA ASP A 138 9.71 2.92 1.28
C ASP A 138 9.48 1.97 0.09
N TYR A 139 9.98 0.73 0.19
CA TYR A 139 9.76 -0.33 -0.80
C TYR A 139 8.67 -1.29 -0.36
N ILE A 140 7.87 -1.72 -1.31
CA ILE A 140 6.88 -2.80 -1.16
C ILE A 140 7.17 -3.90 -2.15
N ALA A 141 7.18 -5.14 -1.69
CA ALA A 141 7.27 -6.33 -2.52
C ALA A 141 6.00 -7.16 -2.41
N TYR A 142 5.53 -7.70 -3.51
CA TYR A 142 4.33 -8.56 -3.58
C TYR A 142 4.33 -9.38 -4.85
N CYS A 143 3.57 -10.48 -4.87
CA CYS A 143 3.18 -11.11 -6.11
C CYS A 143 1.98 -10.37 -6.69
N GLY A 144 2.12 -9.88 -7.91
CA GLY A 144 1.05 -9.28 -8.67
C GLY A 144 0.38 -10.32 -9.57
N VAL A 145 -0.89 -10.11 -9.89
CA VAL A 145 -1.66 -10.96 -10.81
C VAL A 145 -2.00 -10.14 -12.05
N SER A 146 -1.83 -10.72 -13.24
CA SER A 146 -2.23 -10.05 -14.48
C SER A 146 -3.74 -9.77 -14.50
N GLU A 147 -4.15 -8.78 -15.29
CA GLU A 147 -5.56 -8.38 -15.41
C GLU A 147 -6.48 -9.52 -15.85
N ASP A 148 -5.96 -10.47 -16.65
CA ASP A 148 -6.66 -11.67 -17.08
C ASP A 148 -6.61 -12.84 -16.08
N GLY A 149 -5.95 -12.64 -14.92
CA GLY A 149 -5.83 -13.63 -13.86
C GLY A 149 -4.89 -14.79 -14.14
N LYS A 150 -4.15 -14.79 -15.28
CA LYS A 150 -3.39 -15.97 -15.73
C LYS A 150 -1.92 -15.99 -15.35
N LYS A 151 -1.34 -14.81 -15.08
CA LYS A 151 0.10 -14.70 -14.83
C LYS A 151 0.37 -14.11 -13.46
N LEU A 152 1.42 -14.62 -12.83
CA LEU A 152 2.02 -14.06 -11.63
C LEU A 152 3.24 -13.21 -11.99
N TYR A 153 3.42 -12.14 -11.26
CA TYR A 153 4.59 -11.27 -11.36
C TYR A 153 5.22 -11.07 -9.99
N ALA A 154 6.53 -11.21 -9.91
CA ALA A 154 7.30 -10.66 -8.80
C ALA A 154 7.42 -9.15 -8.98
N VAL A 155 6.84 -8.36 -8.08
CA VAL A 155 6.78 -6.90 -8.19
C VAL A 155 7.45 -6.26 -6.99
N VAL A 156 8.34 -5.30 -7.26
CA VAL A 156 8.87 -4.37 -6.26
C VAL A 156 8.52 -2.95 -6.70
N ALA A 157 7.77 -2.25 -5.87
CA ALA A 157 7.45 -0.85 -6.09
C ALA A 157 8.04 0.02 -4.98
N GLN A 158 8.18 1.31 -5.24
CA GLN A 158 8.68 2.30 -4.28
C GLN A 158 7.65 3.42 -4.14
N VAL A 159 7.38 3.84 -2.92
CA VAL A 159 6.47 4.96 -2.64
C VAL A 159 6.95 6.21 -3.39
N GLY A 160 6.01 6.90 -4.04
CA GLY A 160 6.30 8.10 -4.84
C GLY A 160 6.76 7.82 -6.27
N ARG A 161 6.97 6.57 -6.68
CA ARG A 161 7.27 6.20 -8.05
C ARG A 161 6.04 5.68 -8.79
N ARG A 162 5.87 6.12 -10.05
CA ARG A 162 4.76 5.65 -10.91
C ARG A 162 4.97 4.25 -11.47
N LYS A 163 6.24 3.89 -11.73
CA LYS A 163 6.60 2.59 -12.31
C LYS A 163 7.25 1.71 -11.23
N PRO A 164 6.97 0.41 -11.22
CA PRO A 164 7.67 -0.51 -10.34
C PRO A 164 9.16 -0.52 -10.65
N ILE A 165 9.97 -0.81 -9.66
CA ILE A 165 11.42 -0.99 -9.80
C ILE A 165 11.71 -2.34 -10.42
N LEU A 166 10.93 -3.36 -10.03
CA LEU A 166 10.95 -4.70 -10.58
C LEU A 166 9.52 -5.11 -10.97
N LYS A 167 9.37 -5.66 -12.15
CA LYS A 167 8.22 -6.48 -12.56
C LYS A 167 8.78 -7.63 -13.40
N LYS A 168 8.82 -8.84 -12.83
CA LYS A 168 9.36 -10.03 -13.46
C LYS A 168 8.27 -11.10 -13.50
N ASP A 169 8.16 -11.78 -14.63
CA ASP A 169 7.28 -12.95 -14.76
C ASP A 169 7.73 -14.01 -13.74
N ALA A 170 6.81 -14.49 -12.94
CA ALA A 170 7.00 -15.45 -11.85
C ALA A 170 6.24 -16.75 -12.08
N GLY A 171 5.66 -16.93 -13.27
CA GLY A 171 4.92 -18.10 -13.66
C GLY A 171 3.43 -17.88 -13.89
N GLU A 172 2.67 -18.95 -13.90
CA GLU A 172 1.22 -18.91 -14.04
C GLU A 172 0.57 -18.66 -12.68
N ALA A 173 -0.49 -17.86 -12.67
CA ALA A 173 -1.35 -17.76 -11.50
C ALA A 173 -2.09 -19.10 -11.39
N GLY A 174 -2.11 -19.70 -10.20
CA GLY A 174 -2.88 -20.92 -9.96
C GLY A 174 -4.34 -20.68 -10.37
N GLY A 175 -4.89 -21.63 -11.12
CA GLY A 175 -6.29 -21.55 -11.54
C GLY A 175 -7.24 -21.55 -10.36
N ASP A 176 -8.51 -21.29 -10.61
CA ASP A 176 -9.60 -21.20 -9.61
C ASP A 176 -9.72 -22.44 -8.70
N ASP A 177 -9.08 -23.56 -9.06
CA ASP A 177 -9.17 -24.85 -8.38
C ASP A 177 -8.14 -25.02 -7.24
N ASP A 178 -7.14 -24.13 -7.10
CA ASP A 178 -6.15 -24.21 -6.03
C ASP A 178 -6.09 -22.92 -5.21
N PRO A 179 -6.92 -22.83 -4.14
CA PRO A 179 -6.91 -21.69 -3.23
C PRO A 179 -5.60 -21.55 -2.42
N ASP A 180 -4.74 -22.55 -2.42
CA ASP A 180 -3.47 -22.56 -1.70
C ASP A 180 -2.29 -22.09 -2.56
N SER A 181 -2.50 -21.80 -3.85
CA SER A 181 -1.49 -21.20 -4.73
C SER A 181 -1.23 -19.71 -4.45
N GLU A 182 -1.60 -19.25 -3.26
CA GLU A 182 -1.27 -17.90 -2.81
C GLU A 182 0.27 -17.74 -2.74
N CYS A 183 0.78 -16.73 -3.44
CA CYS A 183 2.17 -16.36 -3.28
C CYS A 183 2.36 -15.82 -1.86
N PRO A 184 3.18 -16.46 -1.02
CA PRO A 184 3.44 -15.98 0.32
C PRO A 184 4.10 -14.60 0.30
N ALA A 185 4.02 -13.88 1.43
CA ALA A 185 4.64 -12.57 1.54
C ALA A 185 6.14 -12.65 1.21
N PRO A 186 6.65 -11.83 0.27
CA PRO A 186 8.08 -11.79 -0.02
C PRO A 186 8.91 -11.46 1.22
N VAL A 187 10.11 -12.05 1.31
CA VAL A 187 11.01 -11.89 2.45
C VAL A 187 12.13 -10.92 2.10
N TRP A 188 12.35 -9.93 2.98
CA TRP A 188 13.41 -8.96 2.83
C TRP A 188 14.64 -9.33 3.67
N GLU A 189 15.81 -9.28 3.05
CA GLU A 189 17.12 -9.30 3.70
C GLU A 189 17.72 -7.89 3.68
N ARG A 190 18.41 -7.51 4.75
CA ARG A 190 18.86 -6.11 4.93
C ARG A 190 20.28 -5.87 4.43
N THR A 191 21.16 -6.87 4.54
CA THR A 191 22.58 -6.72 4.24
C THR A 191 23.13 -8.01 3.60
N PRO A 192 23.32 -8.01 2.29
CA PRO A 192 22.91 -6.99 1.30
C PRO A 192 21.37 -6.89 1.19
N MET A 193 20.89 -5.77 0.66
CA MET A 193 19.45 -5.60 0.46
C MET A 193 18.96 -6.54 -0.66
N ARG A 194 18.21 -7.55 -0.29
CA ARG A 194 17.63 -8.56 -1.18
C ARG A 194 16.14 -8.73 -0.88
N VAL A 195 15.41 -9.18 -1.87
CA VAL A 195 14.04 -9.63 -1.72
C VAL A 195 13.86 -11.00 -2.36
N THR A 196 13.25 -11.90 -1.62
CA THR A 196 12.95 -13.26 -2.05
C THR A 196 11.47 -13.43 -2.24
N PHE A 197 11.08 -13.93 -3.40
CA PHE A 197 9.72 -14.37 -3.72
C PHE A 197 9.72 -15.88 -3.80
N GLN A 198 8.61 -16.48 -3.43
CA GLN A 198 8.39 -17.93 -3.52
C GLN A 198 7.01 -18.20 -4.11
N PRO A 199 6.81 -17.95 -5.42
CA PRO A 199 5.54 -18.22 -6.07
C PRO A 199 5.31 -19.74 -6.20
N GLY A 200 4.11 -20.20 -5.91
CA GLY A 200 3.61 -21.56 -6.22
C GLY A 200 4.62 -22.69 -6.00
N ASP A 201 5.02 -23.30 -7.05
CA ASP A 201 5.78 -24.58 -7.16
C ASP A 201 7.18 -24.61 -6.54
N GLY A 202 7.49 -23.70 -5.64
CA GLY A 202 8.74 -23.74 -4.90
C GLY A 202 9.93 -23.09 -5.60
N GLN A 203 9.77 -22.53 -6.80
CA GLN A 203 10.84 -21.75 -7.44
C GLN A 203 11.11 -20.48 -6.63
N LYS A 204 12.28 -20.41 -6.03
CA LYS A 204 12.75 -19.26 -5.29
C LYS A 204 13.34 -18.21 -6.25
N LEU A 205 12.77 -17.02 -6.28
CA LEU A 205 13.26 -15.88 -7.05
C LEU A 205 13.91 -14.88 -6.10
N VAL A 206 15.21 -14.65 -6.25
CA VAL A 206 15.97 -13.73 -5.40
C VAL A 206 16.47 -12.55 -6.22
N PHE A 207 16.21 -11.34 -5.74
CA PHE A 207 16.64 -10.11 -6.40
C PHE A 207 17.46 -9.26 -5.43
N SER A 208 18.66 -8.82 -5.86
CA SER A 208 19.49 -7.86 -5.12
C SER A 208 19.12 -6.44 -5.57
N ILE A 209 18.83 -5.58 -4.62
CA ILE A 209 18.50 -4.18 -4.90
C ILE A 209 19.70 -3.31 -4.55
N ARG A 210 20.40 -2.84 -5.58
CA ARG A 210 21.54 -1.91 -5.45
C ARG A 210 21.09 -0.54 -5.96
N SER A 211 20.84 0.39 -5.04
CA SER A 211 20.73 1.84 -5.34
C SER A 211 20.04 2.20 -6.68
N ARG A 212 18.85 1.66 -6.97
CA ARG A 212 18.03 1.79 -8.20
C ARG A 212 18.28 0.77 -9.31
N VAL A 213 19.22 -0.15 -9.15
CA VAL A 213 19.44 -1.27 -10.08
C VAL A 213 19.06 -2.56 -9.38
N ILE A 214 18.36 -3.44 -10.08
CA ILE A 214 17.99 -4.75 -9.56
C ILE A 214 18.70 -5.79 -10.40
N ASP A 215 19.48 -6.63 -9.74
CA ASP A 215 20.15 -7.77 -10.34
C ASP A 215 19.47 -9.06 -9.89
N VAL A 216 19.27 -10.00 -10.80
CA VAL A 216 18.84 -11.38 -10.49
C VAL A 216 20.02 -12.08 -9.81
N VAL A 217 19.79 -12.63 -8.63
CA VAL A 217 20.77 -13.49 -7.97
C VAL A 217 20.47 -14.92 -8.41
N ASN A 218 21.32 -15.45 -9.29
CA ASN A 218 21.30 -16.87 -9.59
C ASN A 218 22.04 -17.59 -8.47
N ASP A 219 21.36 -18.41 -7.68
CA ASP A 219 21.96 -19.25 -6.64
C ASP A 219 22.69 -20.49 -7.22
N ALA A 220 23.15 -20.41 -8.47
CA ALA A 220 23.87 -21.46 -9.13
C ALA A 220 25.39 -21.15 -9.10
N GLU A 221 26.00 -21.38 -7.94
CA GLU A 221 27.42 -21.73 -7.79
C GLU A 221 27.72 -21.88 -6.30
N GLU A 222 27.39 -23.08 -5.76
CA GLU A 222 28.21 -23.60 -4.67
C GLU A 222 29.59 -23.94 -5.28
N PRO A 223 30.70 -23.40 -4.81
CA PRO A 223 31.99 -23.93 -5.17
C PRO A 223 32.14 -25.31 -4.51
N ASP A 224 32.30 -26.34 -5.32
CA ASP A 224 32.76 -27.64 -4.87
C ASP A 224 34.15 -27.45 -4.26
N ASP A 225 34.28 -27.74 -2.96
CA ASP A 225 35.55 -28.03 -2.27
C ASP A 225 35.86 -29.50 -2.32
#